data_37adad6ef51bfffda74a6b0b7dc5aab7
#
_entry.id   37adad6ef51bfffda74a6b0b7dc5aab7
#
_cell.length_a   1.000
_cell.length_b   1.000
_cell.length_c   1.000
_cell.angle_alpha   90.00
_cell.angle_beta   90.00
_cell.angle_gamma   90.00
#
_symmetry.space_group_name_H-M   'P 1'
#
loop_
_entity.id
_entity.type
_entity.pdbx_description
1 polymer ?
#
loop_
_entity_poly.entity_id
_entity_poly.type
_entity_poly.pdbx_seq_one_letter_code
_entity_poly.pdbx_strand_id
1 'polypeptide(L)'
;MTYLLRRAELEDLPEMIRHESEIFGHDAWSPELMVAEVSHPMSYYLVARSAETKEFAGYAGLRAAVTGGEGGDIQTIATLAQHRGKGLGRTLLRALLEEARNRRVQDIFLEVRADNPTALVLYESEGFAVIDRREGYYQPDGVAALVMRRHDEGPQGGWTQ
;
A
#
# COMPACT_ATOMS: atom_id res chain seq x y z
N MET A 1 -16.71 11.02 5.04
CA MET A 1 -16.84 10.74 3.60
C MET A 1 -16.65 9.27 3.34
N THR A 2 -17.44 8.69 2.48
CA THR A 2 -17.42 7.26 2.16
C THR A 2 -16.68 7.02 0.86
N TYR A 3 -15.93 5.92 0.80
CA TYR A 3 -15.16 5.58 -0.39
C TYR A 3 -15.56 4.21 -0.90
N LEU A 4 -15.61 4.09 -2.21
CA LEU A 4 -15.84 2.82 -2.89
C LEU A 4 -14.50 2.31 -3.39
N LEU A 5 -14.18 1.08 -3.02
CA LEU A 5 -12.95 0.42 -3.42
C LEU A 5 -13.26 -0.69 -4.41
N ARG A 6 -12.44 -0.80 -5.46
CA ARG A 6 -12.50 -1.94 -6.37
C ARG A 6 -11.12 -2.27 -6.90
N ARG A 7 -10.98 -3.44 -7.50
CA ARG A 7 -9.73 -3.83 -8.12
C ARG A 7 -9.39 -2.85 -9.25
N ALA A 8 -8.12 -2.49 -9.34
CA ALA A 8 -7.63 -1.64 -10.41
C ALA A 8 -7.67 -2.41 -11.73
N GLU A 9 -8.05 -1.70 -12.79
CA GLU A 9 -8.09 -2.23 -14.15
C GLU A 9 -7.16 -1.39 -15.03
N LEU A 10 -6.91 -1.85 -16.23
CA LEU A 10 -6.01 -1.13 -17.15
C LEU A 10 -6.48 0.30 -17.40
N GLU A 11 -7.79 0.53 -17.42
CA GLU A 11 -8.35 1.86 -17.62
C GLU A 11 -8.01 2.83 -16.50
N ASP A 12 -7.63 2.33 -15.32
CA ASP A 12 -7.27 3.18 -14.18
C ASP A 12 -5.83 3.67 -14.25
N LEU A 13 -4.99 3.04 -15.05
CA LEU A 13 -3.57 3.35 -15.09
C LEU A 13 -3.26 4.81 -15.44
N PRO A 14 -3.93 5.44 -16.41
CA PRO A 14 -3.62 6.85 -16.69
C PRO A 14 -3.81 7.77 -15.49
N GLU A 15 -4.88 7.60 -14.71
CA GLU A 15 -5.08 8.39 -13.51
C GLU A 15 -4.04 8.06 -12.44
N MET A 16 -3.73 6.78 -12.24
CA MET A 16 -2.74 6.36 -11.27
C MET A 16 -1.36 6.93 -11.60
N ILE A 17 -0.96 6.86 -12.86
CA ILE A 17 0.34 7.36 -13.32
C ILE A 17 0.42 8.87 -13.11
N ARG A 18 -0.63 9.60 -13.47
CA ARG A 18 -0.65 11.04 -13.30
C ARG A 18 -0.50 11.45 -11.84
N HIS A 19 -1.23 10.80 -10.95
CA HIS A 19 -1.19 11.14 -9.53
C HIS A 19 0.05 10.63 -8.81
N GLU A 20 0.64 9.57 -9.31
CA GLU A 20 1.87 9.02 -8.72
C GLU A 20 2.97 10.09 -8.65
N SER A 21 3.21 10.77 -9.75
CA SER A 21 4.25 11.78 -9.82
C SER A 21 3.89 13.00 -8.95
N GLU A 22 2.62 13.36 -8.87
CA GLU A 22 2.17 14.47 -8.03
C GLU A 22 2.34 14.17 -6.53
N ILE A 23 2.06 12.94 -6.12
CA ILE A 23 2.09 12.56 -4.72
C ILE A 23 3.51 12.27 -4.23
N PHE A 24 4.30 11.55 -5.02
CA PHE A 24 5.57 11.03 -4.56
C PHE A 24 6.80 11.76 -5.12
N GLY A 25 6.63 12.64 -6.11
CA GLY A 25 7.74 13.43 -6.64
C GLY A 25 8.90 12.55 -7.11
N HIS A 26 10.08 12.76 -6.50
CA HIS A 26 11.29 11.99 -6.86
C HIS A 26 11.19 10.51 -6.55
N ASP A 27 10.32 10.12 -5.62
CA ASP A 27 10.15 8.72 -5.25
C ASP A 27 9.10 8.02 -6.10
N ALA A 28 8.47 8.73 -7.02
CA ALA A 28 7.41 8.17 -7.85
C ALA A 28 7.95 7.07 -8.76
N TRP A 29 7.13 6.04 -8.95
CA TRP A 29 7.42 5.00 -9.94
C TRP A 29 7.31 5.56 -11.34
N SER A 30 8.10 5.03 -12.28
CA SER A 30 7.93 5.34 -13.68
C SER A 30 6.61 4.77 -14.19
N PRO A 31 6.04 5.32 -15.28
CA PRO A 31 4.85 4.72 -15.88
C PRO A 31 5.03 3.26 -16.23
N GLU A 32 6.20 2.88 -16.73
CA GLU A 32 6.50 1.49 -17.09
C GLU A 32 6.46 0.57 -15.87
N LEU A 33 7.03 1.01 -14.76
CA LEU A 33 7.02 0.23 -13.54
C LEU A 33 5.60 0.11 -12.98
N MET A 34 4.82 1.18 -13.01
CA MET A 34 3.43 1.14 -12.57
C MET A 34 2.62 0.10 -13.34
N VAL A 35 2.75 0.10 -14.67
CA VAL A 35 2.07 -0.89 -15.52
C VAL A 35 2.50 -2.30 -15.14
N ALA A 36 3.81 -2.51 -14.98
CA ALA A 36 4.35 -3.83 -14.67
C ALA A 36 3.83 -4.35 -13.32
N GLU A 37 3.82 -3.49 -12.31
CA GLU A 37 3.38 -3.91 -10.97
C GLU A 37 1.89 -4.17 -10.91
N VAL A 38 1.07 -3.29 -11.49
CA VAL A 38 -0.38 -3.47 -11.48
C VAL A 38 -0.78 -4.73 -12.26
N SER A 39 -0.03 -5.05 -13.31
CA SER A 39 -0.33 -6.20 -14.18
C SER A 39 0.27 -7.52 -13.67
N HIS A 40 1.09 -7.49 -12.63
CA HIS A 40 1.75 -8.70 -12.14
C HIS A 40 0.74 -9.68 -11.55
N PRO A 41 0.86 -10.98 -11.84
CA PRO A 41 -0.13 -11.97 -11.39
C PRO A 41 -0.27 -12.05 -9.86
N MET A 42 0.76 -11.74 -9.11
CA MET A 42 0.72 -11.77 -7.64
C MET A 42 0.30 -10.44 -7.03
N SER A 43 0.06 -9.42 -7.84
CA SER A 43 -0.33 -8.11 -7.35
C SER A 43 -1.84 -8.02 -7.12
N TYR A 44 -2.20 -7.20 -6.13
CA TYR A 44 -3.59 -6.89 -5.83
C TYR A 44 -3.65 -5.38 -5.61
N TYR A 45 -4.10 -4.67 -6.63
CA TYR A 45 -4.20 -3.21 -6.58
C TYR A 45 -5.64 -2.79 -6.50
N LEU A 46 -5.90 -1.80 -5.66
CA LEU A 46 -7.22 -1.21 -5.47
C LEU A 46 -7.20 0.25 -5.88
N VAL A 47 -8.29 0.71 -6.46
CA VAL A 47 -8.54 2.15 -6.62
C VAL A 47 -9.72 2.53 -5.75
N ALA A 48 -9.68 3.76 -5.26
CA ALA A 48 -10.73 4.32 -4.40
C ALA A 48 -11.33 5.54 -5.06
N ARG A 49 -12.64 5.64 -5.03
CA ARG A 49 -13.37 6.82 -5.49
C ARG A 49 -14.32 7.28 -4.39
N SER A 50 -14.57 8.58 -4.33
CA SER A 50 -15.57 9.11 -3.44
C SER A 50 -16.95 8.54 -3.82
N ALA A 51 -17.67 8.04 -2.83
CA ALA A 51 -19.04 7.53 -3.07
C ALA A 51 -19.97 8.66 -3.48
N GLU A 52 -19.74 9.86 -2.97
CA GLU A 52 -20.59 11.02 -3.23
C GLU A 52 -20.32 11.63 -4.60
N THR A 53 -19.06 11.88 -4.95
CA THR A 53 -18.71 12.62 -6.17
C THR A 53 -18.22 11.73 -7.30
N LYS A 54 -17.87 10.47 -7.01
CA LYS A 54 -17.23 9.53 -7.94
C LYS A 54 -15.82 9.94 -8.34
N GLU A 55 -15.27 10.94 -7.70
CA GLU A 55 -13.93 11.45 -7.94
C GLU A 55 -12.88 10.43 -7.52
N PHE A 56 -11.82 10.32 -8.31
CA PHE A 56 -10.68 9.47 -7.97
C PHE A 56 -10.04 9.99 -6.70
N ALA A 57 -9.83 9.12 -5.73
CA ALA A 57 -9.38 9.53 -4.40
C ALA A 57 -8.05 8.92 -3.99
N GLY A 58 -7.71 7.75 -4.50
CA GLY A 58 -6.47 7.11 -4.13
C GLY A 58 -6.36 5.70 -4.67
N TYR A 59 -5.24 5.05 -4.35
CA TYR A 59 -4.99 3.67 -4.75
C TYR A 59 -3.99 3.03 -3.79
N ALA A 60 -3.93 1.72 -3.83
CA ALA A 60 -2.99 0.98 -2.99
C ALA A 60 -2.69 -0.37 -3.63
N GLY A 61 -1.54 -0.94 -3.30
CA GLY A 61 -1.12 -2.21 -3.88
C GLY A 61 -0.45 -3.15 -2.90
N LEU A 62 -0.80 -4.41 -3.01
CA LEU A 62 -0.21 -5.54 -2.31
C LEU A 62 0.40 -6.48 -3.33
N ARG A 63 1.56 -7.03 -3.01
CA ARG A 63 2.15 -8.11 -3.80
C ARG A 63 2.43 -9.29 -2.89
N ALA A 64 1.78 -10.41 -3.16
CA ALA A 64 1.89 -11.60 -2.33
C ALA A 64 1.47 -12.82 -3.15
N ALA A 65 2.06 -13.98 -2.83
CA ALA A 65 1.65 -15.22 -3.50
C ALA A 65 0.19 -15.51 -3.22
N VAL A 66 -0.56 -15.91 -4.25
CA VAL A 66 -2.01 -16.15 -4.11
C VAL A 66 -2.31 -17.42 -3.32
N THR A 67 -1.35 -18.31 -3.19
CA THR A 67 -1.50 -19.57 -2.45
C THR A 67 -0.86 -19.52 -1.07
N GLY A 68 -0.46 -18.34 -0.62
CA GLY A 68 0.26 -18.19 0.64
C GLY A 68 1.75 -18.29 0.42
N GLY A 69 2.51 -18.19 1.50
CA GLY A 69 3.95 -18.27 1.40
C GLY A 69 4.63 -17.43 2.47
N GLU A 70 5.88 -17.07 2.19
CA GLU A 70 6.76 -16.51 3.21
C GLU A 70 6.43 -15.08 3.57
N GLY A 71 5.93 -14.30 2.64
CA GLY A 71 5.61 -12.93 2.97
C GLY A 71 5.03 -12.18 1.79
N GLY A 72 4.50 -11.00 2.09
CA GLY A 72 3.99 -10.11 1.07
C GLY A 72 4.42 -8.69 1.38
N ASP A 73 4.22 -7.80 0.42
CA ASP A 73 4.64 -6.42 0.53
C ASP A 73 3.48 -5.47 0.23
N ILE A 74 3.29 -4.49 1.10
CA ILE A 74 2.51 -3.32 0.73
C ILE A 74 3.43 -2.47 -0.13
N GLN A 75 3.09 -2.34 -1.40
CA GLN A 75 3.96 -1.67 -2.35
C GLN A 75 3.74 -0.18 -2.38
N THR A 76 2.50 0.26 -2.18
CA THR A 76 2.18 1.68 -2.15
C THR A 76 0.81 1.89 -1.52
N ILE A 77 0.64 3.05 -0.88
CA ILE A 77 -0.67 3.57 -0.49
C ILE A 77 -0.62 5.05 -0.82
N ALA A 78 -1.50 5.48 -1.69
CA ALA A 78 -1.52 6.85 -2.19
C ALA A 78 -2.92 7.44 -2.01
N THR A 79 -2.99 8.59 -1.36
CA THR A 79 -4.24 9.33 -1.21
C THR A 79 -4.04 10.73 -1.79
N LEU A 80 -4.99 11.17 -2.61
CA LEU A 80 -4.93 12.50 -3.18
C LEU A 80 -5.08 13.55 -2.07
N ALA A 81 -4.46 14.71 -2.28
CA ALA A 81 -4.36 15.75 -1.26
C ALA A 81 -5.73 16.11 -0.68
N GLN A 82 -6.75 16.27 -1.54
CA GLN A 82 -8.08 16.68 -1.10
C GLN A 82 -8.84 15.58 -0.35
N HIS A 83 -8.31 14.35 -0.34
CA HIS A 83 -8.91 13.23 0.36
C HIS A 83 -8.10 12.78 1.58
N ARG A 84 -7.07 13.53 1.95
CA ARG A 84 -6.28 13.21 3.14
C ARG A 84 -7.03 13.60 4.41
N GLY A 85 -6.69 12.92 5.51
CA GLY A 85 -7.31 13.19 6.80
C GLY A 85 -8.73 12.69 6.94
N LYS A 86 -9.17 11.81 6.06
CA LYS A 86 -10.54 11.28 6.04
C LYS A 86 -10.58 9.75 6.28
N GLY A 87 -9.45 9.16 6.65
CA GLY A 87 -9.38 7.74 6.93
C GLY A 87 -9.20 6.85 5.71
N LEU A 88 -9.01 7.42 4.53
CA LEU A 88 -8.88 6.62 3.31
C LEU A 88 -7.63 5.73 3.33
N GLY A 89 -6.50 6.24 3.80
CA GLY A 89 -5.28 5.45 3.89
C GLY A 89 -5.47 4.20 4.74
N ARG A 90 -6.15 4.34 5.87
CA ARG A 90 -6.45 3.20 6.74
C ARG A 90 -7.41 2.23 6.08
N THR A 91 -8.42 2.74 5.39
CA THR A 91 -9.37 1.90 4.67
C THR A 91 -8.67 1.07 3.59
N LEU A 92 -7.79 1.72 2.83
CA LEU A 92 -7.01 1.01 1.80
C LEU A 92 -6.09 -0.04 2.43
N LEU A 93 -5.36 0.34 3.48
CA LEU A 93 -4.45 -0.59 4.15
C LEU A 93 -5.19 -1.81 4.66
N ARG A 94 -6.32 -1.61 5.33
CA ARG A 94 -7.09 -2.72 5.88
C ARG A 94 -7.62 -3.65 4.80
N ALA A 95 -7.99 -3.09 3.65
CA ALA A 95 -8.44 -3.93 2.53
C ALA A 95 -7.31 -4.80 1.99
N LEU A 96 -6.09 -4.24 1.91
CA LEU A 96 -4.93 -5.03 1.49
C LEU A 96 -4.57 -6.11 2.51
N LEU A 97 -4.66 -5.78 3.80
CA LEU A 97 -4.37 -6.76 4.85
C LEU A 97 -5.39 -7.89 4.85
N GLU A 98 -6.64 -7.59 4.55
CA GLU A 98 -7.66 -8.63 4.42
C GLU A 98 -7.37 -9.55 3.24
N GLU A 99 -6.94 -9.01 2.12
CA GLU A 99 -6.55 -9.85 0.99
C GLU A 99 -5.35 -10.72 1.32
N ALA A 100 -4.35 -10.17 2.02
CA ALA A 100 -3.20 -10.96 2.48
C ALA A 100 -3.66 -12.11 3.38
N ARG A 101 -4.60 -11.84 4.25
CA ARG A 101 -5.17 -12.85 5.13
C ARG A 101 -5.88 -13.95 4.33
N ASN A 102 -6.65 -13.54 3.32
CA ASN A 102 -7.32 -14.50 2.43
C ASN A 102 -6.34 -15.38 1.69
N ARG A 103 -5.15 -14.86 1.39
CA ARG A 103 -4.08 -15.62 0.73
C ARG A 103 -3.23 -16.42 1.72
N ARG A 104 -3.51 -16.31 3.02
CA ARG A 104 -2.78 -16.97 4.11
C ARG A 104 -1.32 -16.55 4.17
N VAL A 105 -1.07 -15.28 3.91
CA VAL A 105 0.26 -14.70 4.04
C VAL A 105 0.36 -14.09 5.44
N GLN A 106 1.31 -14.58 6.24
CA GLN A 106 1.41 -14.19 7.64
C GLN A 106 2.25 -12.94 7.88
N ASP A 107 3.28 -12.75 7.09
CA ASP A 107 4.18 -11.62 7.29
C ASP A 107 4.04 -10.62 6.15
N ILE A 108 3.72 -9.38 6.52
CA ILE A 108 3.56 -8.29 5.56
C ILE A 108 4.60 -7.23 5.87
N PHE A 109 5.30 -6.79 4.85
CA PHE A 109 6.38 -5.81 4.93
C PHE A 109 6.02 -4.56 4.17
N LEU A 110 6.60 -3.45 4.59
CA LEU A 110 6.54 -2.20 3.84
C LEU A 110 7.78 -1.36 4.14
N GLU A 111 8.03 -0.39 3.27
CA GLU A 111 9.06 0.61 3.50
C GLU A 111 8.40 1.97 3.57
N VAL A 112 8.84 2.81 4.50
CA VAL A 112 8.29 4.15 4.68
C VAL A 112 9.44 5.12 4.94
N ARG A 113 9.31 6.35 4.41
CA ARG A 113 10.31 7.40 4.66
C ARG A 113 10.32 7.73 6.15
N ALA A 114 11.53 7.83 6.71
CA ALA A 114 11.68 8.14 8.13
C ALA A 114 11.13 9.53 8.48
N ASP A 115 11.00 10.41 7.49
CA ASP A 115 10.48 11.76 7.68
C ASP A 115 8.96 11.86 7.44
N ASN A 116 8.26 10.74 7.42
CA ASN A 116 6.80 10.71 7.23
C ASN A 116 6.11 10.18 8.50
N PRO A 117 5.99 11.01 9.55
CA PRO A 117 5.42 10.54 10.82
C PRO A 117 3.95 10.16 10.72
N THR A 118 3.20 10.77 9.82
CA THR A 118 1.77 10.45 9.64
C THR A 118 1.61 9.00 9.18
N ALA A 119 2.40 8.59 8.18
CA ALA A 119 2.35 7.22 7.69
C ALA A 119 2.84 6.24 8.76
N LEU A 120 3.91 6.60 9.46
CA LEU A 120 4.46 5.74 10.50
C LEU A 120 3.44 5.46 11.60
N VAL A 121 2.73 6.50 12.06
CA VAL A 121 1.69 6.36 13.08
C VAL A 121 0.57 5.46 12.57
N LEU A 122 0.15 5.64 11.32
CA LEU A 122 -0.89 4.79 10.73
C LEU A 122 -0.47 3.32 10.74
N TYR A 123 0.73 3.03 10.27
CA TYR A 123 1.20 1.64 10.18
C TYR A 123 1.38 1.03 11.56
N GLU A 124 1.94 1.77 12.50
CA GLU A 124 2.08 1.27 13.88
C GLU A 124 0.72 0.97 14.51
N SER A 125 -0.25 1.84 14.28
CA SER A 125 -1.60 1.63 14.82
C SER A 125 -2.29 0.40 14.24
N GLU A 126 -1.82 -0.09 13.08
CA GLU A 126 -2.37 -1.29 12.43
C GLU A 126 -1.49 -2.52 12.66
N GLY A 127 -0.55 -2.44 13.58
CA GLY A 127 0.21 -3.61 14.00
C GLY A 127 1.58 -3.79 13.36
N PHE A 128 2.02 -2.81 12.58
CA PHE A 128 3.37 -2.87 12.01
C PHE A 128 4.39 -2.37 13.04
N ALA A 129 5.58 -2.97 13.03
CA ALA A 129 6.70 -2.54 13.85
C ALA A 129 7.93 -2.37 12.98
N VAL A 130 8.77 -1.40 13.34
CA VAL A 130 10.03 -1.17 12.62
C VAL A 130 10.98 -2.31 12.93
N ILE A 131 11.52 -2.94 11.88
CA ILE A 131 12.50 -4.03 12.02
C ILE A 131 13.86 -3.67 11.45
N ASP A 132 13.96 -2.61 10.65
CA ASP A 132 15.24 -2.21 10.06
C ASP A 132 15.16 -0.75 9.63
N ARG A 133 16.34 -0.15 9.49
CA ARG A 133 16.48 1.22 9.01
C ARG A 133 17.58 1.24 7.95
N ARG A 134 17.29 1.79 6.79
CA ARG A 134 18.24 1.87 5.68
C ARG A 134 18.61 3.33 5.43
N GLU A 135 19.82 3.70 5.82
CA GLU A 135 20.28 5.09 5.67
C GLU A 135 20.49 5.44 4.21
N GLY A 136 20.21 6.71 3.88
CA GLY A 136 20.44 7.23 2.53
C GLY A 136 19.61 6.57 1.45
N TYR A 137 18.51 5.93 1.80
CA TYR A 137 17.75 5.11 0.88
C TYR A 137 17.04 5.94 -0.19
N TYR A 138 16.40 7.03 0.20
CA TYR A 138 15.67 7.90 -0.72
C TYR A 138 16.57 9.01 -1.23
N GLN A 139 16.68 9.11 -2.54
CA GLN A 139 17.52 10.10 -3.18
C GLN A 139 16.66 11.10 -3.94
N PRO A 140 17.07 12.37 -4.08
CA PRO A 140 18.41 12.90 -3.77
C PRO A 140 18.57 13.39 -2.32
N ASP A 141 17.51 13.41 -1.52
CA ASP A 141 17.55 14.03 -0.18
C ASP A 141 18.21 13.17 0.90
N GLY A 142 18.45 11.89 0.62
CA GLY A 142 19.17 11.01 1.53
C GLY A 142 18.39 10.56 2.76
N VAL A 143 17.06 10.70 2.74
CA VAL A 143 16.22 10.29 3.87
C VAL A 143 16.26 8.77 4.02
N ALA A 144 16.32 8.30 5.27
CA ALA A 144 16.31 6.87 5.55
C ALA A 144 14.96 6.24 5.27
N ALA A 145 14.97 4.96 4.93
CA ALA A 145 13.76 4.14 4.89
C ALA A 145 13.65 3.33 6.18
N LEU A 146 12.46 3.28 6.73
CA LEU A 146 12.16 2.36 7.82
C LEU A 146 11.46 1.16 7.19
N VAL A 147 11.98 -0.03 7.47
CA VAL A 147 11.34 -1.27 7.05
C VAL A 147 10.45 -1.74 8.18
N MET A 148 9.20 -1.98 7.89
CA MET A 148 8.23 -2.39 8.90
C MET A 148 7.65 -3.75 8.57
N ARG A 149 7.24 -4.47 9.60
CA ARG A 149 6.67 -5.80 9.47
C ARG A 149 5.44 -5.93 10.35
N ARG A 150 4.42 -6.58 9.82
CA ARG A 150 3.25 -6.99 10.59
C ARG A 150 3.12 -8.50 10.48
N HIS A 151 2.98 -9.17 11.61
CA HIS A 151 2.78 -10.61 11.65
C HIS A 151 1.34 -10.91 12.04
N ASP A 152 0.65 -11.73 11.24
CA ASP A 152 -0.71 -12.16 11.50
C ASP A 152 -0.74 -13.68 11.49
N GLU A 153 -1.03 -14.27 12.64
CA GLU A 153 -1.10 -15.72 12.75
C GLU A 153 -2.38 -16.32 12.18
N GLY A 154 -3.27 -15.45 11.69
CA GLY A 154 -4.51 -15.90 11.13
C GLY A 154 -5.57 -16.18 12.17
N PRO A 155 -6.73 -16.69 11.73
CA PRO A 155 -7.83 -16.96 12.64
C PRO A 155 -7.44 -18.00 13.68
N GLN A 156 -7.89 -17.82 14.93
CA GLN A 156 -7.71 -18.78 16.02
C GLN A 156 -6.24 -19.08 16.32
N GLY A 157 -5.39 -18.04 16.18
CA GLY A 157 -4.00 -18.16 16.57
C GLY A 157 -3.09 -18.79 15.53
N GLY A 158 -3.58 -19.01 14.32
CA GLY A 158 -2.73 -19.49 13.25
C GLY A 158 -3.49 -20.18 12.15
N TRP A 159 -2.83 -20.29 11.01
CA TRP A 159 -3.34 -21.06 9.89
C TRP A 159 -2.74 -22.47 9.96
N THR A 160 -3.62 -23.45 10.13
CA THR A 160 -3.19 -24.82 10.05
C THR A 160 -3.53 -25.33 8.66
N GLN A 161 -2.75 -26.29 8.21
CA GLN A 161 -2.99 -26.73 6.88
C GLN A 161 -4.04 -27.66 6.69
#